data_ee97c52cfe775957f33c2ba736455a3b
#
_entry.id   ee97c52cfe775957f33c2ba736455a3b
#
_cell.length_a   1.000
_cell.length_b   1.000
_cell.length_c   1.000
_cell.angle_alpha   90.00
_cell.angle_beta   90.00
_cell.angle_gamma   90.00
#
_symmetry.space_group_name_H-M   'P 1'
#
loop_
_entity.id
_entity.type
_entity.pdbx_description
1 polymer ?
#
loop_
_entity_poly.entity_id
_entity_poly.type
_entity_poly.pdbx_seq_one_letter_code
_entity_poly.pdbx_strand_id
1 'polypeptide(L)'
;MKTIDKIPTSKLSRATKMVTTGAKVGVNYLKYYGDKLTKTEEEAKARLNENNAEDIYDGLKQLKGSALKVAQMLSMEKSILPQAYVEKFSLAQFSVPPLSAPLVSKTFKKYFGKLPSEIYDTFNLHSVNAASIGQVHLAEKDGKKLAVKIQYPGVADSIASDLAMVKPIAIKMFNIKGKDSDKYFQEVENKLVEETNYILEVQQSKAIVAACKHIPNLKFPNYYEALSSERIITMDWMEGEHLSEFTAYNKDQNKANQLGQALWDFYMYQMHVVKKVHADPHPGNFLVSKSGDLIALDFGCMKEVPLDFYVPYFELAKPEVIGNTKLFTAKMYELEILRADDTQEELDFFSAMFHELLSLFTKPFHSENFDFSDPEFFNAISEMGQRYSKSTELRKMNGNRGSKHFIYINRTFFGLYNLMFDLKANAVSINNYKTL
;
A
#
# COMPACT_ATOMS: atom_id res chain seq x y z
N MET A 1 9.59 19.26 -18.30
CA MET A 1 9.30 17.82 -18.10
C MET A 1 8.73 17.23 -19.39
N LYS A 2 9.12 16.01 -19.79
CA LYS A 2 8.47 15.33 -20.93
C LYS A 2 7.05 14.94 -20.51
N THR A 3 6.05 15.42 -21.22
CA THR A 3 4.63 15.06 -21.01
C THR A 3 4.25 13.84 -21.87
N ILE A 4 3.17 13.18 -21.50
CA ILE A 4 2.64 12.05 -22.25
C ILE A 4 1.48 12.52 -23.11
N ASP A 5 1.61 12.30 -24.41
CA ASP A 5 0.57 12.56 -25.41
C ASP A 5 -0.27 11.34 -25.75
N LYS A 6 0.27 10.14 -25.47
CA LYS A 6 -0.42 8.86 -25.74
C LYS A 6 -0.09 7.83 -24.63
N ILE A 7 -1.12 7.26 -24.04
CA ILE A 7 -1.01 6.07 -23.18
C ILE A 7 -1.41 4.86 -24.02
N PRO A 8 -0.69 3.72 -23.95
CA PRO A 8 -1.12 2.49 -24.62
C PRO A 8 -2.44 2.02 -24.00
N THR A 9 -3.56 2.30 -24.66
CA THR A 9 -4.90 1.92 -24.20
C THR A 9 -5.42 0.66 -24.90
N SER A 10 -4.85 0.29 -26.06
CA SER A 10 -5.27 -0.91 -26.76
C SER A 10 -4.61 -2.16 -26.18
N LYS A 11 -5.38 -3.24 -26.03
CA LYS A 11 -4.90 -4.55 -25.55
C LYS A 11 -3.71 -5.05 -26.36
N LEU A 12 -3.73 -4.86 -27.70
CA LEU A 12 -2.66 -5.29 -28.60
C LEU A 12 -1.34 -4.55 -28.33
N SER A 13 -1.37 -3.22 -28.19
CA SER A 13 -0.17 -2.42 -27.91
C SER A 13 0.43 -2.77 -26.54
N ARG A 14 -0.41 -3.06 -25.55
CA ARG A 14 0.02 -3.48 -24.21
C ARG A 14 0.63 -4.88 -24.24
N ALA A 15 -0.01 -5.83 -24.95
CA ALA A 15 0.50 -7.19 -25.11
C ALA A 15 1.87 -7.20 -25.82
N THR A 16 2.06 -6.41 -26.87
CA THR A 16 3.36 -6.32 -27.59
C THR A 16 4.48 -5.88 -26.65
N LYS A 17 4.24 -4.92 -25.76
CA LYS A 17 5.24 -4.47 -24.78
C LYS A 17 5.59 -5.57 -23.77
N MET A 18 4.59 -6.33 -23.31
CA MET A 18 4.83 -7.46 -22.40
C MET A 18 5.59 -8.60 -23.06
N VAL A 19 5.31 -8.91 -24.33
CA VAL A 19 6.08 -9.89 -25.12
C VAL A 19 7.55 -9.47 -25.22
N THR A 20 7.80 -8.17 -25.48
CA THR A 20 9.18 -7.64 -25.53
C THR A 20 9.87 -7.77 -24.16
N THR A 21 9.17 -7.48 -23.06
CA THR A 21 9.69 -7.67 -21.69
C THR A 21 9.98 -9.14 -21.42
N GLY A 22 9.06 -10.04 -21.81
CA GLY A 22 9.27 -11.49 -21.68
C GLY A 22 10.49 -12.00 -22.45
N ALA A 23 10.74 -11.46 -23.65
CA ALA A 23 11.93 -11.80 -24.44
C ALA A 23 13.23 -11.36 -23.71
N LYS A 24 13.28 -10.17 -23.12
CA LYS A 24 14.42 -9.71 -22.32
C LYS A 24 14.67 -10.61 -21.10
N VAL A 25 13.62 -10.95 -20.36
CA VAL A 25 13.70 -11.92 -19.25
C VAL A 25 14.26 -13.26 -19.74
N GLY A 26 13.83 -13.75 -20.90
CA GLY A 26 14.39 -14.95 -21.53
C GLY A 26 15.90 -14.85 -21.80
N VAL A 27 16.38 -13.72 -22.28
CA VAL A 27 17.81 -13.43 -22.47
C VAL A 27 18.57 -13.42 -21.14
N ASN A 28 17.99 -12.88 -20.08
CA ASN A 28 18.60 -12.89 -18.75
C ASN A 28 18.76 -14.32 -18.19
N TYR A 29 17.81 -15.20 -18.46
CA TYR A 29 17.97 -16.63 -18.11
C TYR A 29 19.10 -17.29 -18.91
N LEU A 30 19.28 -16.97 -20.19
CA LEU A 30 20.44 -17.49 -20.97
C LEU A 30 21.76 -16.99 -20.37
N LYS A 31 21.83 -15.71 -19.99
CA LYS A 31 23.01 -15.16 -19.28
C LYS A 31 23.27 -15.85 -17.93
N TYR A 32 22.20 -16.14 -17.19
CA TYR A 32 22.30 -16.86 -15.91
C TYR A 32 22.95 -18.24 -16.06
N TYR A 33 22.57 -19.00 -17.09
CA TYR A 33 23.20 -20.29 -17.36
C TYR A 33 24.66 -20.14 -17.75
N GLY A 34 25.03 -19.06 -18.43
CA GLY A 34 26.45 -18.73 -18.71
C GLY A 34 27.21 -18.33 -17.44
N ASP A 35 26.59 -17.49 -16.59
CA ASP A 35 27.19 -17.05 -15.33
C ASP A 35 27.44 -18.22 -14.35
N LYS A 36 26.59 -19.26 -14.34
CA LYS A 36 26.81 -20.48 -13.54
C LYS A 36 28.10 -21.23 -13.87
N LEU A 37 28.69 -20.98 -15.01
CA LEU A 37 29.96 -21.58 -15.40
C LEU A 37 31.18 -20.87 -14.79
N THR A 38 31.02 -19.62 -14.33
CA THR A 38 32.12 -18.74 -13.91
C THR A 38 31.90 -18.12 -12.51
N LYS A 39 30.70 -18.23 -11.94
CA LYS A 39 30.31 -17.64 -10.66
C LYS A 39 29.67 -18.65 -9.74
N THR A 40 29.54 -18.30 -8.46
CA THR A 40 28.73 -19.09 -7.52
C THR A 40 27.24 -19.05 -7.91
N GLU A 41 26.50 -20.06 -7.50
CA GLU A 41 25.04 -20.11 -7.77
C GLU A 41 24.29 -18.93 -7.17
N GLU A 42 24.71 -18.45 -6.00
CA GLU A 42 24.12 -17.29 -5.32
C GLU A 42 24.37 -16.01 -6.11
N GLU A 43 25.60 -15.75 -6.55
CA GLU A 43 25.95 -14.58 -7.36
C GLU A 43 25.24 -14.58 -8.71
N ALA A 44 25.21 -15.73 -9.39
CA ALA A 44 24.48 -15.86 -10.66
C ALA A 44 22.99 -15.61 -10.49
N LYS A 45 22.38 -16.08 -9.40
CA LYS A 45 20.96 -15.89 -9.08
C LYS A 45 20.64 -14.46 -8.66
N ALA A 46 21.52 -13.83 -7.87
CA ALA A 46 21.36 -12.41 -7.50
C ALA A 46 21.34 -11.53 -8.76
N ARG A 47 22.30 -11.71 -9.67
CA ARG A 47 22.37 -10.97 -10.93
C ARG A 47 21.18 -11.23 -11.86
N LEU A 48 20.68 -12.45 -11.91
CA LEU A 48 19.44 -12.77 -12.65
C LEU A 48 18.26 -11.99 -12.10
N ASN A 49 18.12 -11.96 -10.77
CA ASN A 49 17.03 -11.26 -10.10
C ASN A 49 17.10 -9.74 -10.34
N GLU A 50 18.28 -9.14 -10.25
CA GLU A 50 18.49 -7.71 -10.54
C GLU A 50 18.11 -7.35 -11.97
N ASN A 51 18.66 -8.08 -12.95
CA ASN A 51 18.37 -7.83 -14.36
C ASN A 51 16.88 -8.03 -14.69
N ASN A 52 16.27 -9.09 -14.18
CA ASN A 52 14.84 -9.35 -14.39
C ASN A 52 13.98 -8.29 -13.70
N ALA A 53 14.33 -7.87 -12.48
CA ALA A 53 13.59 -6.82 -11.77
C ALA A 53 13.61 -5.51 -12.57
N GLU A 54 14.75 -5.14 -13.15
CA GLU A 54 14.89 -3.94 -13.97
C GLU A 54 14.09 -4.03 -15.26
N ASP A 55 14.26 -5.09 -16.04
CA ASP A 55 13.56 -5.27 -17.33
C ASP A 55 12.04 -5.35 -17.16
N ILE A 56 11.55 -6.02 -16.11
CA ILE A 56 10.12 -6.10 -15.82
C ILE A 56 9.59 -4.76 -15.36
N TYR A 57 10.29 -4.08 -14.45
CA TYR A 57 9.91 -2.74 -14.00
C TYR A 57 9.81 -1.75 -15.16
N ASP A 58 10.79 -1.74 -16.06
CA ASP A 58 10.78 -0.90 -17.24
C ASP A 58 9.61 -1.22 -18.18
N GLY A 59 9.28 -2.49 -18.34
CA GLY A 59 8.11 -2.94 -19.09
C GLY A 59 6.81 -2.44 -18.46
N LEU A 60 6.64 -2.62 -17.17
CA LEU A 60 5.46 -2.16 -16.42
C LEU A 60 5.35 -0.64 -16.40
N LYS A 61 6.47 0.07 -16.26
CA LYS A 61 6.55 1.53 -16.35
C LYS A 61 6.07 2.08 -17.70
N GLN A 62 6.34 1.36 -18.78
CA GLN A 62 5.85 1.74 -20.12
C GLN A 62 4.35 1.49 -20.28
N LEU A 63 3.80 0.49 -19.61
CA LEU A 63 2.36 0.20 -19.61
C LEU A 63 1.57 1.20 -18.75
N LYS A 64 2.19 1.72 -17.69
CA LYS A 64 1.60 2.68 -16.73
C LYS A 64 0.31 2.18 -16.05
N GLY A 65 -0.28 3.03 -15.24
CA GLY A 65 -1.59 2.76 -14.65
C GLY A 65 -1.62 1.47 -13.85
N SER A 66 -2.56 0.59 -14.17
CA SER A 66 -2.81 -0.65 -13.43
C SER A 66 -1.60 -1.60 -13.38
N ALA A 67 -0.82 -1.72 -14.44
CA ALA A 67 0.37 -2.59 -14.45
C ALA A 67 1.43 -2.11 -13.45
N LEU A 68 1.65 -0.80 -13.36
CA LEU A 68 2.58 -0.21 -12.41
C LEU A 68 2.07 -0.33 -10.96
N LYS A 69 0.75 -0.20 -10.76
CA LYS A 69 0.12 -0.41 -9.45
C LYS A 69 0.18 -1.88 -9.01
N VAL A 70 0.03 -2.83 -9.93
CA VAL A 70 0.27 -4.26 -9.64
C VAL A 70 1.71 -4.48 -9.16
N ALA A 71 2.70 -3.88 -9.84
CA ALA A 71 4.10 -3.94 -9.39
C ALA A 71 4.28 -3.37 -7.97
N GLN A 72 3.68 -2.22 -7.71
CA GLN A 72 3.68 -1.62 -6.38
C GLN A 72 3.06 -2.54 -5.34
N MET A 73 1.89 -3.11 -5.61
CA MET A 73 1.23 -4.06 -4.69
C MET A 73 2.08 -5.29 -4.45
N LEU A 74 2.67 -5.86 -5.49
CA LEU A 74 3.60 -6.98 -5.35
C LEU A 74 4.85 -6.62 -4.54
N SER A 75 5.39 -5.41 -4.66
CA SER A 75 6.57 -4.98 -3.89
C SER A 75 6.33 -4.92 -2.39
N MET A 76 5.08 -4.81 -1.98
CA MET A 76 4.70 -4.77 -0.56
C MET A 76 4.69 -6.17 0.06
N GLU A 77 4.68 -7.22 -0.76
CA GLU A 77 4.75 -8.62 -0.35
C GLU A 77 6.20 -9.10 -0.25
N LYS A 78 6.95 -8.55 0.73
CA LYS A 78 8.38 -8.86 0.95
C LYS A 78 8.66 -10.35 1.16
N SER A 79 7.68 -11.12 1.64
CA SER A 79 7.77 -12.56 1.84
C SER A 79 7.76 -13.37 0.55
N ILE A 80 7.23 -12.81 -0.53
CA ILE A 80 7.06 -13.50 -1.82
C ILE A 80 8.16 -13.13 -2.79
N LEU A 81 8.61 -11.86 -2.80
CA LEU A 81 9.54 -11.33 -3.78
C LEU A 81 11.00 -11.35 -3.28
N PRO A 82 11.97 -11.71 -4.16
CA PRO A 82 13.37 -11.42 -3.91
C PRO A 82 13.61 -9.92 -3.73
N GLN A 83 14.57 -9.56 -2.87
CA GLN A 83 14.88 -8.17 -2.49
C GLN A 83 15.04 -7.22 -3.69
N ALA A 84 15.72 -7.66 -4.75
CA ALA A 84 15.91 -6.86 -5.96
C ALA A 84 14.60 -6.39 -6.62
N TYR A 85 13.56 -7.23 -6.59
CA TYR A 85 12.23 -6.86 -7.11
C TYR A 85 11.51 -5.89 -6.18
N VAL A 86 11.59 -6.11 -4.86
CA VAL A 86 11.01 -5.21 -3.86
C VAL A 86 11.57 -3.81 -4.04
N GLU A 87 12.89 -3.67 -4.14
CA GLU A 87 13.57 -2.39 -4.33
C GLU A 87 13.18 -1.70 -5.65
N LYS A 88 13.20 -2.43 -6.76
CA LYS A 88 12.84 -1.84 -8.06
C LYS A 88 11.36 -1.48 -8.16
N PHE A 89 10.46 -2.33 -7.68
CA PHE A 89 9.02 -2.11 -7.78
C PHE A 89 8.51 -1.03 -6.81
N SER A 90 9.20 -0.81 -5.69
CA SER A 90 8.88 0.32 -4.80
C SER A 90 9.06 1.67 -5.48
N LEU A 91 9.94 1.77 -6.49
CA LEU A 91 10.10 2.97 -7.31
C LEU A 91 8.88 3.28 -8.20
N ALA A 92 7.93 2.36 -8.30
CA ALA A 92 6.71 2.54 -9.10
C ALA A 92 5.87 3.75 -8.66
N GLN A 93 6.01 4.20 -7.43
CA GLN A 93 5.30 5.34 -6.87
C GLN A 93 5.71 6.68 -7.49
N PHE A 94 6.94 6.81 -8.02
CA PHE A 94 7.55 8.11 -8.35
C PHE A 94 7.76 8.39 -9.85
N SER A 95 7.34 7.49 -10.74
CA SER A 95 7.94 7.45 -12.09
C SER A 95 7.00 7.68 -13.27
N VAL A 96 5.81 8.25 -13.08
CA VAL A 96 4.88 8.46 -14.20
C VAL A 96 4.97 9.89 -14.72
N PRO A 97 5.43 10.11 -15.99
CA PRO A 97 5.35 11.44 -16.59
C PRO A 97 3.91 11.94 -16.66
N PRO A 98 3.67 13.24 -16.47
CA PRO A 98 2.34 13.82 -16.44
C PRO A 98 1.63 13.75 -17.81
N LEU A 99 0.29 13.76 -17.78
CA LEU A 99 -0.53 13.91 -18.98
C LEU A 99 -0.28 15.29 -19.62
N SER A 100 -0.30 15.32 -20.95
CA SER A 100 -0.33 16.57 -21.66
C SER A 100 -1.66 17.32 -21.47
N ALA A 101 -1.63 18.64 -21.60
CA ALA A 101 -2.80 19.50 -21.50
C ALA A 101 -3.99 19.04 -22.38
N PRO A 102 -3.79 18.62 -23.64
CA PRO A 102 -4.86 18.07 -24.46
C PRO A 102 -5.53 16.82 -23.87
N LEU A 103 -4.76 15.92 -23.24
CA LEU A 103 -5.32 14.71 -22.58
C LEU A 103 -6.12 15.07 -21.33
N VAL A 104 -5.66 16.05 -20.55
CA VAL A 104 -6.40 16.59 -19.41
C VAL A 104 -7.75 17.15 -19.87
N SER A 105 -7.73 18.04 -20.86
CA SER A 105 -8.94 18.65 -21.44
C SER A 105 -9.90 17.60 -22.00
N LYS A 106 -9.37 16.57 -22.69
CA LYS A 106 -10.17 15.46 -23.21
C LYS A 106 -10.82 14.65 -22.08
N THR A 107 -10.15 14.45 -20.96
CA THR A 107 -10.70 13.75 -19.80
C THR A 107 -11.86 14.55 -19.20
N PHE A 108 -11.71 15.86 -19.01
CA PHE A 108 -12.81 16.71 -18.53
C PHE A 108 -14.01 16.71 -19.49
N LYS A 109 -13.75 16.84 -20.79
CA LYS A 109 -14.81 16.80 -21.79
C LYS A 109 -15.58 15.47 -21.78
N LYS A 110 -14.87 14.36 -21.54
CA LYS A 110 -15.48 13.02 -21.45
C LYS A 110 -16.39 12.88 -20.23
N TYR A 111 -15.99 13.36 -19.06
CA TYR A 111 -16.70 13.07 -17.80
C TYR A 111 -17.60 14.19 -17.31
N PHE A 112 -17.37 15.43 -17.71
CA PHE A 112 -18.22 16.58 -17.38
C PHE A 112 -18.93 17.20 -18.58
N GLY A 113 -18.56 16.82 -19.81
CA GLY A 113 -19.05 17.52 -21.02
C GLY A 113 -18.48 18.93 -21.21
N LYS A 114 -17.62 19.40 -20.31
CA LYS A 114 -17.06 20.74 -20.21
C LYS A 114 -15.54 20.71 -20.16
N LEU A 115 -14.90 21.83 -20.49
CA LEU A 115 -13.47 22.02 -20.26
C LEU A 115 -13.20 22.44 -18.80
N PRO A 116 -11.97 22.28 -18.29
CA PRO A 116 -11.62 22.75 -16.93
C PRO A 116 -11.92 24.22 -16.70
N SER A 117 -11.68 25.09 -17.70
CA SER A 117 -11.96 26.53 -17.66
C SER A 117 -13.44 26.90 -17.62
N GLU A 118 -14.33 25.95 -17.89
CA GLU A 118 -15.80 26.12 -17.78
C GLU A 118 -16.33 25.68 -16.41
N ILE A 119 -15.49 25.04 -15.60
CA ILE A 119 -15.83 24.49 -14.28
C ILE A 119 -15.16 25.29 -13.17
N TYR A 120 -13.88 25.67 -13.34
CA TYR A 120 -13.07 26.38 -12.37
C TYR A 120 -12.75 27.80 -12.86
N ASP A 121 -12.56 28.72 -11.95
CA ASP A 121 -12.17 30.10 -12.27
C ASP A 121 -10.74 30.13 -12.83
N THR A 122 -9.84 29.34 -12.22
CA THR A 122 -8.49 29.06 -12.75
C THR A 122 -8.21 27.55 -12.69
N PHE A 123 -7.45 27.04 -13.66
CA PHE A 123 -7.03 25.65 -13.69
C PHE A 123 -5.61 25.53 -14.29
N ASN A 124 -4.67 25.00 -13.50
CA ASN A 124 -3.31 24.75 -14.00
C ASN A 124 -3.31 23.43 -14.79
N LEU A 125 -3.12 23.51 -16.10
CA LEU A 125 -3.04 22.34 -16.99
C LEU A 125 -1.78 21.49 -16.76
N HIS A 126 -0.76 22.01 -16.08
CA HIS A 126 0.39 21.25 -15.64
C HIS A 126 0.12 20.66 -14.26
N SER A 127 0.32 19.33 -14.11
CA SER A 127 0.16 18.69 -12.81
C SER A 127 1.21 19.18 -11.82
N VAL A 128 0.81 19.30 -10.57
CA VAL A 128 1.70 19.68 -9.46
C VAL A 128 2.28 18.46 -8.77
N ASN A 129 1.51 17.35 -8.73
CA ASN A 129 1.91 16.08 -8.13
C ASN A 129 1.49 14.89 -9.00
N ALA A 130 2.25 13.79 -8.90
CA ALA A 130 1.84 12.49 -9.40
C ALA A 130 1.01 11.77 -8.34
N ALA A 131 0.09 10.90 -8.77
CA ALA A 131 -0.62 9.94 -7.95
C ALA A 131 -0.41 8.54 -8.53
N SER A 132 -0.70 7.47 -7.77
CA SER A 132 -0.43 6.08 -8.19
C SER A 132 -1.04 5.72 -9.54
N ILE A 133 -2.27 6.14 -9.78
CA ILE A 133 -3.03 5.89 -11.02
C ILE A 133 -3.52 7.18 -11.69
N GLY A 134 -2.97 8.34 -11.28
CA GLY A 134 -3.41 9.65 -11.76
C GLY A 134 -2.40 10.76 -11.50
N GLN A 135 -2.88 11.98 -11.51
CA GLN A 135 -2.10 13.18 -11.23
C GLN A 135 -2.98 14.26 -10.61
N VAL A 136 -2.37 15.20 -9.89
CA VAL A 136 -3.06 16.28 -9.18
C VAL A 136 -2.74 17.62 -9.84
N HIS A 137 -3.78 18.42 -10.05
CA HIS A 137 -3.71 19.77 -10.58
C HIS A 137 -4.19 20.78 -9.54
N LEU A 138 -3.62 21.99 -9.59
CA LEU A 138 -4.12 23.12 -8.82
C LEU A 138 -5.22 23.83 -9.63
N ALA A 139 -6.32 24.11 -8.96
CA ALA A 139 -7.42 24.92 -9.50
C ALA A 139 -7.89 25.94 -8.45
N GLU A 140 -8.66 26.93 -8.89
CA GLU A 140 -9.35 27.86 -7.99
C GLU A 140 -10.83 27.93 -8.41
N LYS A 141 -11.71 28.02 -7.43
CA LYS A 141 -13.13 28.26 -7.62
C LYS A 141 -13.71 29.00 -6.43
N ASP A 142 -14.47 30.05 -6.70
CA ASP A 142 -15.12 30.88 -5.68
C ASP A 142 -14.13 31.34 -4.58
N GLY A 143 -12.92 31.76 -5.00
CA GLY A 143 -11.84 32.20 -4.11
C GLY A 143 -11.14 31.11 -3.30
N LYS A 144 -11.45 29.84 -3.53
CA LYS A 144 -10.81 28.69 -2.85
C LYS A 144 -9.83 28.00 -3.77
N LYS A 145 -8.65 27.65 -3.22
CA LYS A 145 -7.71 26.76 -3.89
C LYS A 145 -8.16 25.31 -3.75
N LEU A 146 -8.15 24.59 -4.86
CA LEU A 146 -8.61 23.23 -4.98
C LEU A 146 -7.52 22.31 -5.55
N ALA A 147 -7.44 21.08 -5.03
CA ALA A 147 -6.68 19.99 -5.62
C ALA A 147 -7.63 19.16 -6.50
N VAL A 148 -7.24 18.96 -7.75
CA VAL A 148 -8.03 18.19 -8.71
C VAL A 148 -7.22 16.96 -9.13
N LYS A 149 -7.59 15.79 -8.61
CA LYS A 149 -6.97 14.48 -8.90
C LYS A 149 -7.63 13.90 -10.13
N ILE A 150 -6.85 13.66 -11.18
CA ILE A 150 -7.32 13.13 -12.46
C ILE A 150 -6.71 11.76 -12.71
N GLN A 151 -7.54 10.77 -12.94
CA GLN A 151 -7.10 9.42 -13.26
C GLN A 151 -6.51 9.32 -14.67
N TYR A 152 -5.47 8.53 -14.85
CA TYR A 152 -4.92 8.26 -16.18
C TYR A 152 -5.94 7.54 -17.06
N PRO A 153 -6.13 8.00 -18.31
CA PRO A 153 -7.06 7.36 -19.25
C PRO A 153 -6.76 5.88 -19.47
N GLY A 154 -7.79 5.04 -19.46
CA GLY A 154 -7.70 3.61 -19.77
C GLY A 154 -7.18 2.72 -18.62
N VAL A 155 -6.86 3.29 -17.44
CA VAL A 155 -6.39 2.49 -16.30
C VAL A 155 -7.45 1.48 -15.87
N ALA A 156 -8.67 1.93 -15.61
CA ALA A 156 -9.77 1.04 -15.21
C ALA A 156 -10.07 -0.05 -16.25
N ASP A 157 -10.02 0.30 -17.53
CA ASP A 157 -10.33 -0.61 -18.64
C ASP A 157 -9.22 -1.66 -18.86
N SER A 158 -8.02 -1.42 -18.35
CA SER A 158 -6.86 -2.30 -18.56
C SER A 158 -6.58 -3.27 -17.41
N ILE A 159 -7.22 -3.12 -16.25
CA ILE A 159 -6.92 -3.89 -15.02
C ILE A 159 -6.92 -5.40 -15.29
N ALA A 160 -8.04 -5.94 -15.76
CA ALA A 160 -8.16 -7.38 -16.00
C ALA A 160 -7.13 -7.90 -17.02
N SER A 161 -6.89 -7.13 -18.11
CA SER A 161 -5.92 -7.52 -19.12
C SER A 161 -4.48 -7.42 -18.64
N ASP A 162 -4.15 -6.41 -17.86
CA ASP A 162 -2.82 -6.23 -17.28
C ASP A 162 -2.52 -7.32 -16.25
N LEU A 163 -3.49 -7.61 -15.38
CA LEU A 163 -3.35 -8.65 -14.38
C LEU A 163 -3.22 -10.04 -15.03
N ALA A 164 -4.01 -10.32 -16.06
CA ALA A 164 -3.89 -11.57 -16.84
C ALA A 164 -2.51 -11.75 -17.49
N MET A 165 -1.84 -10.65 -17.85
CA MET A 165 -0.47 -10.69 -18.39
C MET A 165 0.60 -10.83 -17.30
N VAL A 166 0.42 -10.16 -16.14
CA VAL A 166 1.40 -10.16 -15.05
C VAL A 166 1.34 -11.46 -14.24
N LYS A 167 0.14 -12.00 -14.03
CA LYS A 167 -0.10 -13.19 -13.17
C LYS A 167 0.76 -14.41 -13.54
N PRO A 168 0.84 -14.88 -14.81
CA PRO A 168 1.67 -16.02 -15.18
C PRO A 168 3.16 -15.79 -14.89
N ILE A 169 3.62 -14.56 -15.13
CA ILE A 169 5.01 -14.16 -14.86
C ILE A 169 5.28 -14.22 -13.35
N ALA A 170 4.41 -13.61 -12.56
CA ALA A 170 4.53 -13.59 -11.11
C ALA A 170 4.50 -15.01 -10.51
N ILE A 171 3.56 -15.86 -10.92
CA ILE A 171 3.45 -17.25 -10.48
C ILE A 171 4.76 -18.01 -10.77
N LYS A 172 5.26 -17.91 -12.01
CA LYS A 172 6.46 -18.64 -12.43
C LYS A 172 7.72 -18.13 -11.77
N MET A 173 7.88 -16.82 -11.68
CA MET A 173 9.11 -16.21 -11.15
C MET A 173 9.20 -16.32 -9.62
N PHE A 174 8.06 -16.21 -8.93
CA PHE A 174 8.03 -16.20 -7.47
C PHE A 174 7.61 -17.54 -6.87
N ASN A 175 7.45 -18.55 -7.72
CA ASN A 175 7.05 -19.91 -7.32
C ASN A 175 5.81 -19.91 -6.41
N ILE A 176 4.84 -19.04 -6.72
CA ILE A 176 3.57 -18.98 -5.99
C ILE A 176 2.80 -20.26 -6.30
N LYS A 177 2.73 -21.18 -5.33
CA LYS A 177 2.09 -22.48 -5.48
C LYS A 177 0.69 -22.47 -4.87
N GLY A 178 -0.19 -23.31 -5.44
CA GLY A 178 -1.46 -23.70 -4.84
C GLY A 178 -2.69 -22.91 -5.33
N LYS A 179 -3.85 -23.40 -4.91
CA LYS A 179 -5.18 -22.83 -5.22
C LYS A 179 -5.37 -21.42 -4.66
N ASP A 180 -4.56 -21.04 -3.68
CA ASP A 180 -4.63 -19.73 -3.02
C ASP A 180 -4.03 -18.60 -3.84
N SER A 181 -3.20 -18.90 -4.85
CA SER A 181 -2.71 -17.87 -5.78
C SER A 181 -3.86 -17.18 -6.52
N ASP A 182 -4.92 -17.91 -6.87
CA ASP A 182 -6.07 -17.35 -7.55
C ASP A 182 -6.84 -16.37 -6.65
N LYS A 183 -7.03 -16.72 -5.37
CA LYS A 183 -7.64 -15.82 -4.39
C LYS A 183 -6.84 -14.54 -4.19
N TYR A 184 -5.52 -14.66 -4.13
CA TYR A 184 -4.63 -13.50 -4.01
C TYR A 184 -4.76 -12.55 -5.22
N PHE A 185 -4.65 -13.08 -6.43
CA PHE A 185 -4.79 -12.26 -7.64
C PHE A 185 -6.20 -11.69 -7.81
N GLN A 186 -7.23 -12.42 -7.38
CA GLN A 186 -8.60 -11.89 -7.36
C GLN A 186 -8.73 -10.71 -6.38
N GLU A 187 -8.11 -10.79 -5.21
CA GLU A 187 -8.11 -9.67 -4.26
C GLU A 187 -7.33 -8.47 -4.80
N VAL A 188 -6.21 -8.70 -5.47
CA VAL A 188 -5.45 -7.63 -6.18
C VAL A 188 -6.33 -6.98 -7.25
N GLU A 189 -7.05 -7.76 -8.05
CA GLU A 189 -7.97 -7.24 -9.07
C GLU A 189 -9.09 -6.41 -8.46
N ASN A 190 -9.78 -6.96 -7.46
CA ASN A 190 -10.85 -6.28 -6.76
C ASN A 190 -10.37 -4.93 -6.18
N LYS A 191 -9.17 -4.91 -5.61
CA LYS A 191 -8.57 -3.70 -5.05
C LYS A 191 -8.25 -2.67 -6.11
N LEU A 192 -7.66 -3.09 -7.24
CA LEU A 192 -7.38 -2.20 -8.36
C LEU A 192 -8.67 -1.61 -8.94
N VAL A 193 -9.72 -2.41 -9.06
CA VAL A 193 -11.04 -1.94 -9.53
C VAL A 193 -11.61 -0.90 -8.54
N GLU A 194 -11.52 -1.17 -7.23
CA GLU A 194 -11.96 -0.24 -6.19
C GLU A 194 -11.20 1.10 -6.27
N GLU A 195 -9.85 1.07 -6.37
CA GLU A 195 -9.01 2.27 -6.47
C GLU A 195 -9.31 3.10 -7.73
N THR A 196 -9.86 2.50 -8.80
CA THR A 196 -10.27 3.26 -9.99
C THR A 196 -11.65 3.90 -9.86
N ASN A 197 -12.39 3.62 -8.80
CA ASN A 197 -13.73 4.17 -8.58
C ASN A 197 -13.66 5.46 -7.73
N TYR A 198 -13.45 6.60 -8.37
CA TYR A 198 -13.30 7.88 -7.68
C TYR A 198 -14.59 8.39 -7.01
N ILE A 199 -15.76 7.94 -7.45
CA ILE A 199 -17.03 8.25 -6.75
C ILE A 199 -17.04 7.54 -5.39
N LEU A 200 -16.64 6.26 -5.36
CA LEU A 200 -16.51 5.52 -4.12
C LEU A 200 -15.44 6.13 -3.20
N GLU A 201 -14.29 6.55 -3.76
CA GLU A 201 -13.22 7.22 -3.00
C GLU A 201 -13.73 8.50 -2.33
N VAL A 202 -14.48 9.35 -3.04
CA VAL A 202 -15.08 10.56 -2.46
C VAL A 202 -16.07 10.23 -1.33
N GLN A 203 -16.93 9.24 -1.52
CA GLN A 203 -17.88 8.80 -0.49
C GLN A 203 -17.17 8.27 0.76
N GLN A 204 -16.17 7.43 0.58
CA GLN A 204 -15.35 6.88 1.67
C GLN A 204 -14.59 7.99 2.39
N SER A 205 -13.99 8.92 1.65
CA SER A 205 -13.26 10.08 2.20
C SER A 205 -14.17 10.93 3.09
N LYS A 206 -15.36 11.27 2.60
CA LYS A 206 -16.33 12.05 3.39
C LYS A 206 -16.78 11.32 4.66
N ALA A 207 -16.99 10.01 4.58
CA ALA A 207 -17.37 9.20 5.73
C ALA A 207 -16.27 9.19 6.80
N ILE A 208 -15.01 8.98 6.39
CA ILE A 208 -13.86 8.98 7.31
C ILE A 208 -13.62 10.36 7.89
N VAL A 209 -13.68 11.42 7.09
CA VAL A 209 -13.57 12.81 7.59
C VAL A 209 -14.64 13.08 8.66
N ALA A 210 -15.89 12.72 8.40
CA ALA A 210 -16.99 12.91 9.37
C ALA A 210 -16.76 12.13 10.67
N ALA A 211 -16.24 10.90 10.58
CA ALA A 211 -15.96 10.06 11.73
C ALA A 211 -14.77 10.55 12.54
N CYS A 212 -13.69 11.01 11.89
CA CYS A 212 -12.39 11.26 12.52
C CYS A 212 -12.08 12.74 12.79
N LYS A 213 -12.93 13.70 12.39
CA LYS A 213 -12.70 15.15 12.55
C LYS A 213 -12.53 15.63 14.00
N HIS A 214 -12.92 14.81 14.98
CA HIS A 214 -12.77 15.12 16.42
C HIS A 214 -11.39 14.83 16.97
N ILE A 215 -10.55 14.11 16.21
CA ILE A 215 -9.21 13.71 16.64
C ILE A 215 -8.31 14.95 16.68
N PRO A 216 -7.65 15.24 17.80
CA PRO A 216 -6.79 16.41 17.94
C PRO A 216 -5.61 16.38 16.97
N ASN A 217 -5.18 17.55 16.50
CA ASN A 217 -4.04 17.72 15.59
C ASN A 217 -4.14 16.95 14.26
N LEU A 218 -5.36 16.59 13.85
CA LEU A 218 -5.63 15.91 12.59
C LEU A 218 -6.58 16.76 11.76
N LYS A 219 -6.22 16.97 10.49
CA LYS A 219 -6.98 17.75 9.51
C LYS A 219 -7.21 16.95 8.25
N PHE A 220 -8.24 17.35 7.52
CA PHE A 220 -8.66 16.72 6.27
C PHE A 220 -9.09 17.77 5.25
N PRO A 221 -8.96 17.51 3.95
CA PRO A 221 -9.60 18.32 2.92
C PRO A 221 -11.11 18.08 2.91
N ASN A 222 -11.89 19.07 2.51
CA ASN A 222 -13.29 18.85 2.09
C ASN A 222 -13.29 18.28 0.67
N TYR A 223 -14.20 17.34 0.41
CA TYR A 223 -14.39 16.71 -0.91
C TYR A 223 -15.67 17.24 -1.55
N TYR A 224 -15.57 17.66 -2.81
CA TYR A 224 -16.64 18.31 -3.56
C TYR A 224 -17.26 17.35 -4.58
N GLU A 225 -18.36 16.67 -4.22
CA GLU A 225 -19.06 15.72 -5.11
C GLU A 225 -19.52 16.35 -6.41
N ALA A 226 -20.08 17.58 -6.34
CA ALA A 226 -20.56 18.32 -7.52
C ALA A 226 -19.43 18.67 -8.53
N LEU A 227 -18.18 18.67 -8.07
CA LEU A 227 -16.99 18.91 -8.89
C LEU A 227 -16.15 17.62 -9.08
N SER A 228 -16.72 16.47 -8.76
CA SER A 228 -16.09 15.16 -8.88
C SER A 228 -16.88 14.27 -9.85
N SER A 229 -16.22 13.26 -10.39
CA SER A 229 -16.81 12.30 -11.33
C SER A 229 -16.13 10.93 -11.16
N GLU A 230 -16.49 9.95 -11.98
CA GLU A 230 -15.87 8.61 -11.94
C GLU A 230 -14.34 8.63 -12.04
N ARG A 231 -13.73 9.67 -12.62
CA ARG A 231 -12.29 9.73 -12.91
C ARG A 231 -11.63 11.04 -12.49
N ILE A 232 -12.37 11.90 -11.80
CA ILE A 232 -11.89 13.21 -11.35
C ILE A 232 -12.39 13.42 -9.93
N ILE A 233 -11.47 13.70 -8.98
CA ILE A 233 -11.79 14.09 -7.62
C ILE A 233 -11.39 15.54 -7.43
N THR A 234 -12.29 16.34 -6.86
CA THR A 234 -12.01 17.70 -6.44
C THR A 234 -12.13 17.82 -4.93
N MET A 235 -11.09 18.35 -4.31
CA MET A 235 -11.01 18.55 -2.86
C MET A 235 -10.25 19.84 -2.55
N ASP A 236 -10.30 20.30 -1.29
CA ASP A 236 -9.51 21.45 -0.84
C ASP A 236 -8.01 21.24 -1.14
N TRP A 237 -7.34 22.32 -1.55
CA TRP A 237 -5.88 22.35 -1.58
C TRP A 237 -5.36 22.53 -0.18
N MET A 238 -4.70 21.51 0.36
CA MET A 238 -4.11 21.56 1.69
C MET A 238 -2.66 22.05 1.61
N GLU A 239 -2.34 23.10 2.38
CA GLU A 239 -0.96 23.62 2.47
C GLU A 239 -0.20 22.89 3.57
N GLY A 240 0.91 22.27 3.20
CA GLY A 240 1.79 21.52 4.08
C GLY A 240 2.95 20.90 3.33
N GLU A 241 3.92 20.40 4.05
CA GLU A 241 5.02 19.59 3.51
C GLU A 241 4.74 18.11 3.68
N HIS A 242 5.29 17.27 2.83
CA HIS A 242 5.12 15.83 2.98
C HIS A 242 5.73 15.32 4.29
N LEU A 243 5.04 14.35 4.93
CA LEU A 243 5.50 13.78 6.20
C LEU A 243 6.95 13.27 6.11
N SER A 244 7.33 12.69 4.97
CA SER A 244 8.71 12.24 4.71
C SER A 244 9.73 13.38 4.64
N GLU A 245 9.32 14.56 4.18
CA GLU A 245 10.18 15.76 4.15
C GLU A 245 10.36 16.30 5.58
N PHE A 246 9.25 16.40 6.32
CA PHE A 246 9.26 16.82 7.72
C PHE A 246 10.15 15.92 8.58
N THR A 247 10.03 14.60 8.47
CA THR A 247 10.81 13.64 9.28
C THR A 247 12.30 13.71 9.01
N ALA A 248 12.71 14.11 7.79
CA ALA A 248 14.11 14.18 7.40
C ALA A 248 14.93 15.25 8.17
N TYR A 249 14.27 16.32 8.66
CA TYR A 249 14.96 17.40 9.35
C TYR A 249 14.44 17.72 10.75
N ASN A 250 13.25 17.21 11.12
CA ASN A 250 12.63 17.56 12.39
C ASN A 250 13.48 17.11 13.58
N LYS A 251 13.71 18.03 14.51
CA LYS A 251 14.38 17.79 15.80
C LYS A 251 13.50 18.12 17.01
N ASP A 252 12.28 18.59 16.75
CA ASP A 252 11.32 18.92 17.80
C ASP A 252 10.56 17.65 18.23
N GLN A 253 10.94 17.10 19.39
CA GLN A 253 10.36 15.88 19.95
C GLN A 253 8.88 16.05 20.29
N ASN A 254 8.46 17.23 20.71
CA ASN A 254 7.05 17.48 21.06
C ASN A 254 6.19 17.39 19.79
N LYS A 255 6.65 17.95 18.68
CA LYS A 255 5.97 17.83 17.39
C LYS A 255 5.95 16.40 16.89
N ALA A 256 7.07 15.67 17.02
CA ALA A 256 7.12 14.26 16.67
C ALA A 256 6.07 13.45 17.44
N ASN A 257 5.99 13.64 18.76
CA ASN A 257 5.02 12.96 19.61
C ASN A 257 3.57 13.39 19.30
N GLN A 258 3.34 14.69 19.05
CA GLN A 258 2.00 15.19 18.66
C GLN A 258 1.51 14.55 17.35
N LEU A 259 2.34 14.51 16.33
CA LEU A 259 2.01 13.88 15.04
C LEU A 259 1.87 12.37 15.18
N GLY A 260 2.74 11.74 15.97
CA GLY A 260 2.65 10.32 16.29
C GLY A 260 1.34 9.97 17.00
N GLN A 261 0.93 10.79 17.98
CA GLN A 261 -0.35 10.61 18.67
C GLN A 261 -1.54 10.74 17.70
N ALA A 262 -1.51 11.75 16.83
CA ALA A 262 -2.56 11.94 15.83
C ALA A 262 -2.67 10.75 14.85
N LEU A 263 -1.53 10.20 14.40
CA LEU A 263 -1.49 8.97 13.59
C LEU A 263 -2.05 7.78 14.33
N TRP A 264 -1.62 7.56 15.58
CA TRP A 264 -2.09 6.46 16.40
C TRP A 264 -3.60 6.53 16.62
N ASP A 265 -4.10 7.65 17.08
CA ASP A 265 -5.53 7.85 17.34
C ASP A 265 -6.35 7.70 16.07
N PHE A 266 -5.86 8.20 14.94
CA PHE A 266 -6.52 8.06 13.63
C PHE A 266 -6.67 6.61 13.20
N TYR A 267 -5.60 5.80 13.26
CA TYR A 267 -5.65 4.40 12.87
C TYR A 267 -6.45 3.54 13.86
N MET A 268 -6.24 3.77 15.15
CA MET A 268 -6.94 3.00 16.19
C MET A 268 -8.43 3.31 16.21
N TYR A 269 -8.83 4.58 16.06
CA TYR A 269 -10.25 4.94 15.98
C TYR A 269 -10.94 4.29 14.76
N GLN A 270 -10.30 4.30 13.62
CA GLN A 270 -10.82 3.62 12.43
C GLN A 270 -10.98 2.13 12.66
N MET A 271 -10.00 1.48 13.26
CA MET A 271 -9.96 0.03 13.46
C MET A 271 -10.95 -0.43 14.53
N HIS A 272 -10.98 0.28 15.65
CA HIS A 272 -11.73 -0.15 16.83
C HIS A 272 -13.17 0.40 16.87
N VAL A 273 -13.42 1.57 16.33
CA VAL A 273 -14.73 2.23 16.38
C VAL A 273 -15.44 2.18 15.04
N VAL A 274 -14.79 2.67 13.97
CA VAL A 274 -15.40 2.74 12.63
C VAL A 274 -15.50 1.35 11.98
N LYS A 275 -14.62 0.40 12.37
CA LYS A 275 -14.48 -0.92 11.76
C LYS A 275 -14.18 -0.87 10.25
N LYS A 276 -13.54 0.22 9.84
CA LYS A 276 -13.07 0.44 8.48
C LYS A 276 -11.80 1.26 8.53
N VAL A 277 -10.70 0.70 8.03
CA VAL A 277 -9.36 1.27 8.18
C VAL A 277 -8.74 1.61 6.84
N HIS A 278 -8.00 2.70 6.80
CA HIS A 278 -7.12 3.07 5.70
C HIS A 278 -5.93 2.12 5.65
N ALA A 279 -5.92 1.22 4.66
CA ALA A 279 -4.97 0.11 4.59
C ALA A 279 -3.69 0.43 3.78
N ASP A 280 -3.38 1.71 3.59
CA ASP A 280 -2.16 2.18 2.90
C ASP A 280 -1.45 3.28 3.72
N PRO A 281 -0.89 2.96 4.91
CA PRO A 281 -0.15 3.90 5.74
C PRO A 281 1.21 4.23 5.11
N HIS A 282 1.19 5.18 4.19
CA HIS A 282 2.35 5.63 3.44
C HIS A 282 2.60 7.12 3.70
N PRO A 283 3.86 7.59 3.87
CA PRO A 283 4.13 9.00 4.19
C PRO A 283 3.64 9.99 3.12
N GLY A 284 3.50 9.56 1.86
CA GLY A 284 2.93 10.36 0.77
C GLY A 284 1.44 10.69 0.92
N ASN A 285 0.72 9.98 1.80
CA ASN A 285 -0.70 10.22 2.08
C ASN A 285 -0.91 11.24 3.20
N PHE A 286 0.19 11.78 3.77
CA PHE A 286 0.14 12.71 4.88
C PHE A 286 0.99 13.95 4.62
N LEU A 287 0.44 15.12 5.02
CA LEU A 287 1.20 16.36 5.09
C LEU A 287 1.27 16.82 6.55
N VAL A 288 2.25 17.66 6.82
CA VAL A 288 2.37 18.44 8.06
C VAL A 288 2.09 19.89 7.74
N SER A 289 1.06 20.46 8.36
CA SER A 289 0.70 21.86 8.16
C SER A 289 1.71 22.79 8.83
N LYS A 290 1.70 24.08 8.44
CA LYS A 290 2.52 25.12 9.09
C LYS A 290 2.21 25.27 10.59
N SER A 291 0.98 24.94 11.03
CA SER A 291 0.59 24.93 12.45
C SER A 291 1.05 23.65 13.18
N GLY A 292 1.63 22.67 12.49
CA GLY A 292 2.11 21.42 13.07
C GLY A 292 1.05 20.33 13.18
N ASP A 293 -0.10 20.48 12.47
CA ASP A 293 -1.13 19.44 12.43
C ASP A 293 -0.84 18.43 11.33
N LEU A 294 -1.21 17.18 11.56
CA LEU A 294 -1.23 16.14 10.55
C LEU A 294 -2.41 16.36 9.59
N ILE A 295 -2.18 16.21 8.30
CA ILE A 295 -3.22 16.27 7.27
C ILE A 295 -3.26 14.93 6.55
N ALA A 296 -4.40 14.23 6.56
CA ALA A 296 -4.60 13.00 5.79
C ALA A 296 -5.33 13.30 4.48
N LEU A 297 -4.79 12.84 3.34
CA LEU A 297 -5.22 13.27 2.00
C LEU A 297 -5.96 12.22 1.18
N ASP A 298 -5.56 10.95 1.23
CA ASP A 298 -6.02 9.91 0.30
C ASP A 298 -6.71 8.77 1.06
N PHE A 299 -7.91 8.39 0.62
CA PHE A 299 -8.70 7.30 1.20
C PHE A 299 -9.15 6.28 0.14
N GLY A 300 -8.41 6.15 -0.94
CA GLY A 300 -8.69 5.18 -2.00
C GLY A 300 -8.51 3.72 -1.58
N CYS A 301 -7.83 3.47 -0.45
CA CYS A 301 -7.55 2.13 0.07
C CYS A 301 -8.21 1.89 1.43
N MET A 302 -9.53 1.86 1.49
CA MET A 302 -10.26 1.53 2.71
C MET A 302 -10.56 0.03 2.80
N LYS A 303 -10.41 -0.55 3.98
CA LYS A 303 -10.74 -1.97 4.25
C LYS A 303 -11.68 -2.09 5.43
N GLU A 304 -12.73 -2.86 5.25
CA GLU A 304 -13.63 -3.25 6.34
C GLU A 304 -12.94 -4.25 7.26
N VAL A 305 -13.22 -4.12 8.55
CA VAL A 305 -12.76 -5.00 9.62
C VAL A 305 -13.98 -5.69 10.21
N PRO A 306 -14.47 -6.78 9.61
CA PRO A 306 -15.68 -7.45 10.04
C PRO A 306 -15.49 -8.07 11.42
N LEU A 307 -16.59 -8.20 12.18
CA LEU A 307 -16.54 -8.62 13.59
C LEU A 307 -16.03 -10.06 13.78
N ASP A 308 -16.31 -10.95 12.85
CA ASP A 308 -15.82 -12.33 12.85
C ASP A 308 -14.30 -12.45 12.69
N PHE A 309 -13.67 -11.43 12.09
CA PHE A 309 -12.22 -11.26 12.07
C PHE A 309 -11.73 -10.43 13.25
N TYR A 310 -12.39 -9.30 13.54
CA TYR A 310 -11.95 -8.35 14.55
C TYR A 310 -11.80 -8.97 15.93
N VAL A 311 -12.80 -9.70 16.39
CA VAL A 311 -12.83 -10.27 17.73
C VAL A 311 -11.67 -11.25 17.95
N PRO A 312 -11.50 -12.33 17.16
CA PRO A 312 -10.40 -13.27 17.39
C PRO A 312 -9.02 -12.63 17.17
N TYR A 313 -8.90 -11.66 16.26
CA TYR A 313 -7.62 -10.98 16.00
C TYR A 313 -7.14 -10.16 17.21
N PHE A 314 -8.03 -9.34 17.80
CA PHE A 314 -7.66 -8.53 18.95
C PHE A 314 -7.63 -9.31 20.26
N GLU A 315 -8.31 -10.45 20.34
CA GLU A 315 -8.13 -11.39 21.43
C GLU A 315 -6.74 -12.02 21.43
N LEU A 316 -6.14 -12.27 20.27
CA LEU A 316 -4.74 -12.70 20.16
C LEU A 316 -3.74 -11.66 20.68
N ALA A 317 -4.12 -10.38 20.72
CA ALA A 317 -3.27 -9.33 21.30
C ALA A 317 -3.23 -9.33 22.83
N LYS A 318 -4.13 -10.06 23.49
CA LYS A 318 -4.22 -10.10 24.96
C LYS A 318 -3.12 -10.99 25.54
N PRO A 319 -2.37 -10.50 26.57
CA PRO A 319 -1.27 -11.25 27.18
C PRO A 319 -1.69 -12.64 27.68
N GLU A 320 -2.89 -12.75 28.24
CA GLU A 320 -3.44 -14.01 28.74
C GLU A 320 -3.72 -15.02 27.61
N VAL A 321 -3.99 -14.58 26.40
CA VAL A 321 -4.17 -15.46 25.23
C VAL A 321 -2.82 -15.86 24.66
N ILE A 322 -1.90 -14.91 24.50
CA ILE A 322 -0.53 -15.18 24.01
C ILE A 322 0.19 -16.17 24.97
N GLY A 323 0.02 -16.00 26.29
CA GLY A 323 0.61 -16.88 27.30
C GLY A 323 -0.08 -18.24 27.46
N ASN A 324 -1.21 -18.48 26.79
CA ASN A 324 -1.97 -19.72 26.88
C ASN A 324 -2.03 -20.44 25.53
N THR A 325 -1.18 -21.45 25.35
CA THR A 325 -1.06 -22.20 24.07
C THR A 325 -2.40 -22.70 23.53
N LYS A 326 -3.31 -23.19 24.39
CA LYS A 326 -4.62 -23.72 23.92
C LYS A 326 -5.50 -22.62 23.37
N LEU A 327 -5.61 -21.49 24.08
CA LEU A 327 -6.40 -20.35 23.64
C LEU A 327 -5.79 -19.72 22.38
N PHE A 328 -4.48 -19.56 22.35
CA PHE A 328 -3.76 -19.02 21.19
C PHE A 328 -3.99 -19.89 19.95
N THR A 329 -3.81 -21.21 20.05
CA THR A 329 -4.05 -22.15 18.95
C THR A 329 -5.49 -22.11 18.46
N ALA A 330 -6.48 -22.06 19.36
CA ALA A 330 -7.89 -21.96 18.98
C ALA A 330 -8.16 -20.70 18.15
N LYS A 331 -7.62 -19.54 18.55
CA LYS A 331 -7.78 -18.29 17.81
C LYS A 331 -7.06 -18.29 16.46
N MET A 332 -5.96 -19.01 16.34
CA MET A 332 -5.28 -19.18 15.05
C MET A 332 -6.10 -20.01 14.07
N TYR A 333 -6.87 -21.01 14.54
CA TYR A 333 -7.85 -21.73 13.70
C TYR A 333 -9.01 -20.81 13.28
N GLU A 334 -9.56 -20.02 14.21
CA GLU A 334 -10.63 -19.04 13.89
C GLU A 334 -10.20 -18.03 12.80
N LEU A 335 -8.93 -17.64 12.80
CA LEU A 335 -8.35 -16.70 11.83
C LEU A 335 -7.82 -17.37 10.54
N GLU A 336 -8.05 -18.66 10.35
CA GLU A 336 -7.54 -19.45 9.21
C GLU A 336 -6.01 -19.46 9.09
N ILE A 337 -5.29 -19.18 10.18
CA ILE A 337 -3.83 -19.26 10.23
C ILE A 337 -3.40 -20.72 10.29
N LEU A 338 -4.02 -21.50 11.17
CA LEU A 338 -3.89 -22.95 11.21
C LEU A 338 -5.09 -23.59 10.51
N ARG A 339 -4.89 -24.74 9.89
CA ARG A 339 -5.89 -25.47 9.11
C ARG A 339 -6.02 -26.89 9.60
N ALA A 340 -7.20 -27.46 9.43
CA ALA A 340 -7.49 -28.84 9.88
C ALA A 340 -6.69 -29.91 9.10
N ASP A 341 -6.21 -29.59 7.91
CA ASP A 341 -5.40 -30.45 7.04
C ASP A 341 -3.90 -30.21 7.16
N ASP A 342 -3.47 -29.37 8.11
CA ASP A 342 -2.04 -29.11 8.36
C ASP A 342 -1.35 -30.36 8.94
N THR A 343 -0.16 -30.62 8.47
CA THR A 343 0.75 -31.60 9.09
C THR A 343 1.25 -31.10 10.45
N GLN A 344 1.78 -31.99 11.30
CA GLN A 344 2.34 -31.57 12.58
C GLN A 344 3.50 -30.58 12.41
N GLU A 345 4.33 -30.77 11.39
CA GLU A 345 5.43 -29.84 11.05
C GLU A 345 4.92 -28.44 10.69
N GLU A 346 3.83 -28.37 9.92
CA GLU A 346 3.18 -27.08 9.58
C GLU A 346 2.54 -26.43 10.81
N LEU A 347 1.84 -27.19 11.65
CA LEU A 347 1.26 -26.69 12.89
C LEU A 347 2.33 -26.08 13.81
N ASP A 348 3.44 -26.79 14.01
CA ASP A 348 4.53 -26.32 14.86
C ASP A 348 5.21 -25.07 14.28
N PHE A 349 5.50 -25.09 12.98
CA PHE A 349 6.13 -23.97 12.29
C PHE A 349 5.27 -22.72 12.32
N PHE A 350 4.01 -22.81 11.88
CA PHE A 350 3.14 -21.64 11.84
C PHE A 350 2.75 -21.13 13.22
N SER A 351 2.57 -22.03 14.19
CA SER A 351 2.33 -21.63 15.58
C SER A 351 3.49 -20.81 16.13
N ALA A 352 4.73 -21.25 15.93
CA ALA A 352 5.91 -20.54 16.39
C ALA A 352 6.09 -19.18 15.68
N MET A 353 5.92 -19.19 14.35
CA MET A 353 6.06 -17.98 13.54
C MET A 353 5.03 -16.91 13.92
N PHE A 354 3.76 -17.29 14.03
CA PHE A 354 2.70 -16.33 14.37
C PHE A 354 2.71 -15.91 15.83
N HIS A 355 3.15 -16.78 16.74
CA HIS A 355 3.37 -16.40 18.12
C HIS A 355 4.45 -15.32 18.23
N GLU A 356 5.58 -15.47 17.56
CA GLU A 356 6.64 -14.47 17.51
C GLU A 356 6.16 -13.16 16.87
N LEU A 357 5.49 -13.25 15.72
CA LEU A 357 4.95 -12.08 15.01
C LEU A 357 3.98 -11.29 15.89
N LEU A 358 3.01 -11.96 16.49
CA LEU A 358 2.01 -11.30 17.31
C LEU A 358 2.59 -10.76 18.61
N SER A 359 3.53 -11.47 19.26
CA SER A 359 4.22 -10.96 20.44
C SER A 359 4.96 -9.65 20.18
N LEU A 360 5.54 -9.48 18.99
CA LEU A 360 6.18 -8.23 18.58
C LEU A 360 5.15 -7.15 18.22
N PHE A 361 4.19 -7.46 17.36
CA PHE A 361 3.25 -6.47 16.86
C PHE A 361 2.28 -5.95 17.93
N THR A 362 1.98 -6.76 18.95
CA THR A 362 1.07 -6.35 20.02
C THR A 362 1.79 -5.68 21.19
N LYS A 363 3.12 -5.67 21.21
CA LYS A 363 3.93 -5.06 22.28
C LYS A 363 3.47 -3.64 22.68
N PRO A 364 3.12 -2.73 21.73
CA PRO A 364 2.60 -1.42 22.09
C PRO A 364 1.35 -1.47 22.98
N PHE A 365 0.44 -2.41 22.76
CA PHE A 365 -0.83 -2.53 23.50
C PHE A 365 -0.64 -2.96 24.95
N HIS A 366 0.55 -3.40 25.34
CA HIS A 366 0.86 -3.84 26.70
C HIS A 366 1.41 -2.72 27.60
N SER A 367 1.49 -1.49 27.10
CA SER A 367 2.01 -0.33 27.84
C SER A 367 0.99 0.83 27.88
N GLU A 368 1.17 1.77 28.79
CA GLU A 368 0.37 3.02 28.83
C GLU A 368 0.85 4.02 27.78
N ASN A 369 2.16 4.14 27.67
CA ASN A 369 2.83 4.92 26.65
C ASN A 369 3.86 4.03 25.96
N PHE A 370 4.03 4.20 24.66
CA PHE A 370 4.98 3.40 23.89
C PHE A 370 5.96 4.29 23.14
N ASP A 371 7.22 3.87 23.13
CA ASP A 371 8.29 4.48 22.36
C ASP A 371 8.43 3.77 21.01
N PHE A 372 7.86 4.38 19.97
CA PHE A 372 8.00 3.86 18.59
C PHE A 372 9.33 4.24 17.96
N SER A 373 10.14 5.09 18.57
CA SER A 373 11.48 5.43 18.09
C SER A 373 12.55 4.43 18.52
N ASP A 374 12.19 3.45 19.35
CA ASP A 374 13.10 2.42 19.86
C ASP A 374 13.65 1.56 18.69
N PRO A 375 14.97 1.63 18.40
CA PRO A 375 15.57 0.86 17.32
C PRO A 375 15.50 -0.65 17.57
N GLU A 376 15.51 -1.11 18.82
CA GLU A 376 15.46 -2.54 19.15
C GLU A 376 14.10 -3.13 18.75
N PHE A 377 13.00 -2.40 19.05
CA PHE A 377 11.68 -2.81 18.63
C PHE A 377 11.54 -2.88 17.10
N PHE A 378 12.00 -1.84 16.41
CA PHE A 378 11.91 -1.77 14.96
C PHE A 378 12.78 -2.82 14.27
N ASN A 379 14.03 -2.98 14.74
CA ASN A 379 14.95 -3.98 14.21
C ASN A 379 14.43 -5.41 14.42
N ALA A 380 13.85 -5.72 15.59
CA ALA A 380 13.25 -7.03 15.86
C ALA A 380 12.16 -7.40 14.82
N ILE A 381 11.27 -6.44 14.49
CA ILE A 381 10.24 -6.63 13.45
C ILE A 381 10.89 -6.83 12.06
N SER A 382 11.88 -6.01 11.73
CA SER A 382 12.57 -6.08 10.43
C SER A 382 13.35 -7.39 10.26
N GLU A 383 14.09 -7.81 11.27
CA GLU A 383 14.88 -9.06 11.28
C GLU A 383 13.96 -10.29 11.19
N MET A 384 12.86 -10.29 11.95
CA MET A 384 11.85 -11.33 11.85
C MET A 384 11.31 -11.44 10.42
N GLY A 385 10.92 -10.31 9.81
CA GLY A 385 10.44 -10.26 8.43
C GLY A 385 11.48 -10.78 7.43
N GLN A 386 12.75 -10.39 7.58
CA GLN A 386 13.84 -10.87 6.73
C GLN A 386 14.11 -12.37 6.92
N ARG A 387 14.09 -12.88 8.13
CA ARG A 387 14.31 -14.30 8.43
C ARG A 387 13.23 -15.16 7.76
N TYR A 388 11.94 -14.81 7.93
CA TYR A 388 10.86 -15.57 7.32
C TYR A 388 10.81 -15.41 5.79
N SER A 389 11.17 -14.25 5.24
CA SER A 389 11.25 -14.07 3.79
C SER A 389 12.33 -14.95 3.13
N LYS A 390 13.38 -15.30 3.87
CA LYS A 390 14.46 -16.19 3.42
C LYS A 390 14.21 -17.66 3.76
N SER A 391 13.20 -17.98 4.57
CA SER A 391 12.92 -19.35 5.01
C SER A 391 12.63 -20.27 3.82
N THR A 392 13.39 -21.36 3.72
CA THR A 392 13.17 -22.43 2.75
C THR A 392 11.98 -23.29 3.13
N GLU A 393 11.68 -23.41 4.42
CA GLU A 393 10.53 -24.14 4.97
C GLU A 393 9.23 -23.43 4.58
N LEU A 394 9.13 -22.13 4.84
CA LEU A 394 7.95 -21.33 4.44
C LEU A 394 7.67 -21.43 2.93
N ARG A 395 8.71 -21.52 2.09
CA ARG A 395 8.56 -21.66 0.64
C ARG A 395 8.10 -23.06 0.21
N LYS A 396 8.34 -24.09 1.02
CA LYS A 396 7.87 -25.46 0.76
C LYS A 396 6.43 -25.68 1.23
N MET A 397 6.06 -25.01 2.30
CA MET A 397 4.74 -25.03 2.90
C MET A 397 3.79 -24.08 2.14
N ASN A 398 2.49 -24.27 2.29
CA ASN A 398 1.51 -23.29 1.81
C ASN A 398 1.51 -22.07 2.74
N GLY A 399 2.37 -21.09 2.44
CA GLY A 399 2.61 -19.90 3.27
C GLY A 399 1.50 -18.86 3.23
N ASN A 400 0.47 -19.04 2.41
CA ASN A 400 -0.68 -18.12 2.37
C ASN A 400 -1.65 -18.46 3.51
N ARG A 401 -1.35 -17.95 4.70
CA ARG A 401 -2.04 -18.23 5.96
C ARG A 401 -2.82 -17.01 6.45
N GLY A 402 -3.93 -17.30 7.11
CA GLY A 402 -4.83 -16.29 7.62
C GLY A 402 -5.85 -15.80 6.59
N SER A 403 -6.92 -15.20 7.07
CA SER A 403 -7.93 -14.58 6.22
C SER A 403 -7.34 -13.39 5.44
N LYS A 404 -8.00 -12.98 4.37
CA LYS A 404 -7.63 -11.78 3.60
C LYS A 404 -7.52 -10.53 4.48
N HIS A 405 -8.32 -10.43 5.53
CA HIS A 405 -8.32 -9.31 6.46
C HIS A 405 -7.04 -9.26 7.30
N PHE A 406 -6.49 -10.43 7.68
CA PHE A 406 -5.24 -10.55 8.42
C PHE A 406 -4.08 -9.86 7.70
N ILE A 407 -3.93 -10.10 6.40
CA ILE A 407 -2.87 -9.51 5.58
C ILE A 407 -2.96 -7.97 5.59
N TYR A 408 -4.17 -7.43 5.39
CA TYR A 408 -4.37 -5.98 5.35
C TYR A 408 -4.13 -5.31 6.70
N ILE A 409 -4.59 -5.93 7.79
CA ILE A 409 -4.46 -5.35 9.13
C ILE A 409 -3.00 -5.37 9.58
N ASN A 410 -2.29 -6.48 9.39
CA ASN A 410 -0.86 -6.55 9.72
C ASN A 410 -0.03 -5.54 8.89
N ARG A 411 -0.36 -5.41 7.60
CA ARG A 411 0.26 -4.39 6.75
C ARG A 411 -0.02 -2.98 7.25
N THR A 412 -1.24 -2.72 7.71
CA THR A 412 -1.61 -1.43 8.30
C THR A 412 -0.80 -1.15 9.56
N PHE A 413 -0.68 -2.09 10.47
CA PHE A 413 0.15 -1.95 11.66
C PHE A 413 1.63 -1.75 11.31
N PHE A 414 2.16 -2.57 10.41
CA PHE A 414 3.55 -2.44 10.00
C PHE A 414 3.85 -1.06 9.38
N GLY A 415 2.99 -0.59 8.49
CA GLY A 415 3.15 0.74 7.89
C GLY A 415 2.98 1.87 8.91
N LEU A 416 2.01 1.75 9.84
CA LEU A 416 1.84 2.70 10.92
C LEU A 416 3.10 2.77 11.81
N TYR A 417 3.64 1.62 12.21
CA TYR A 417 4.85 1.58 13.03
C TYR A 417 6.07 2.17 12.32
N ASN A 418 6.20 1.96 11.00
CA ASN A 418 7.23 2.64 10.20
C ASN A 418 7.06 4.17 10.22
N LEU A 419 5.83 4.68 10.02
CA LEU A 419 5.57 6.12 10.10
C LEU A 419 5.91 6.70 11.46
N MET A 420 5.58 5.98 12.53
CA MET A 420 5.86 6.37 13.91
C MET A 420 7.37 6.36 14.22
N PHE A 421 8.08 5.36 13.70
CA PHE A 421 9.53 5.25 13.81
C PHE A 421 10.25 6.38 13.05
N ASP A 422 9.84 6.66 11.82
CA ASP A 422 10.39 7.75 11.01
C ASP A 422 10.17 9.12 11.67
N LEU A 423 9.01 9.32 12.29
CA LEU A 423 8.71 10.49 13.12
C LEU A 423 9.56 10.58 14.40
N LYS A 424 10.16 9.47 14.84
CA LYS A 424 10.80 9.35 16.16
C LYS A 424 9.84 9.65 17.32
N ALA A 425 8.59 9.18 17.21
CA ALA A 425 7.58 9.35 18.24
C ALA A 425 7.90 8.44 19.43
N ASN A 426 8.40 9.00 20.52
CA ASN A 426 8.91 8.25 21.67
C ASN A 426 7.99 8.27 22.91
N ALA A 427 6.88 8.98 22.87
CA ALA A 427 5.90 9.04 23.96
C ALA A 427 4.48 9.13 23.37
N VAL A 428 3.96 7.97 22.93
CA VAL A 428 2.60 7.86 22.37
C VAL A 428 1.71 7.15 23.37
N SER A 429 0.62 7.79 23.78
CA SER A 429 -0.36 7.21 24.70
C SER A 429 -1.20 6.13 23.98
N ILE A 430 -1.23 4.94 24.58
CA ILE A 430 -1.97 3.78 24.09
C ILE A 430 -3.31 3.59 24.81
N ASN A 431 -3.52 4.30 25.91
CA ASN A 431 -4.57 4.05 26.91
C ASN A 431 -6.00 3.90 26.37
N ASN A 432 -6.37 4.66 25.34
CA ASN A 432 -7.72 4.63 24.78
C ASN A 432 -8.08 3.31 24.08
N TYR A 433 -7.07 2.50 23.76
CA TYR A 433 -7.22 1.30 22.92
C TYR A 433 -6.55 0.06 23.51
N LYS A 434 -6.11 0.14 24.78
CA LYS A 434 -5.34 -0.91 25.47
C LYS A 434 -6.15 -2.18 25.78
N THR A 435 -7.45 -2.07 25.90
CA THR A 435 -8.35 -3.10 26.46
C THR A 435 -9.48 -3.51 25.51
N LEU A 436 -9.25 -3.45 24.24
CA LEU A 436 -10.29 -3.80 23.25
C LEU A 436 -10.33 -5.28 22.94
#